data_86acbc30ce9e72321ab193028de90db5
#
_entry.id   86acbc30ce9e72321ab193028de90db5
#
_cell.length_a   1.000
_cell.length_b   1.000
_cell.length_c   1.000
_cell.angle_alpha   90.00
_cell.angle_beta   90.00
_cell.angle_gamma   90.00
#
_symmetry.space_group_name_H-M   'P 1'
#
loop_
_entity.id
_entity.type
_entity.pdbx_description
1 polymer ?
#
loop_
_entity_poly.entity_id
_entity_poly.type
_entity_poly.pdbx_seq_one_letter_code
_entity_poly.pdbx_strand_id
1 'polypeptide(L)'
;SLRRFLIFYRYLTNLTDICQAVLKLFSSHLFFRFHIFNISEIESLTEKCYNKQQIKFHKTERFMHMNDFILSCCSTADLTEEHFNSRNISYICFHYELNGKEYEDDLGKSVPFDQFYLALQNGASAKTSQVNADEFEHYFESFLKEGKDILHVTLSSGISGVINSAMIAKETLEERYPERKIYIVDSLGASSGYGLFMNRLADLRDNGYTLEQLYDWAMQHRLNLHHWFFSTDLTFYIKGGRISKTAGTIGGLLGICPLLNMNDEGKLIPRQKIRTKKKVIRAIVDKMEEFADNGLEYNGKCYISQSACMDNARAVADLVEARFPNLNGKVEIHSIGTAIGSHTGPGTVALFFWGSTRTH
;
A
#
# COMPACT_ATOMS: atom_id res chain seq x y z
N SER A 1 -20.23 -6.70 4.32
CA SER A 1 -20.96 -6.92 5.59
C SER A 1 -22.06 -7.97 5.46
N LEU A 2 -22.94 -7.91 4.45
CA LEU A 2 -24.03 -8.88 4.29
C LEU A 2 -23.54 -10.32 3.98
N ARG A 3 -22.48 -10.46 3.21
CA ARG A 3 -21.89 -11.78 2.87
C ARG A 3 -21.24 -12.45 4.07
N ARG A 4 -20.62 -11.68 4.98
CA ARG A 4 -20.06 -12.18 6.25
C ARG A 4 -21.16 -12.55 7.25
N PHE A 5 -22.26 -11.78 7.28
CA PHE A 5 -23.43 -12.08 8.09
C PHE A 5 -24.14 -13.37 7.61
N LEU A 6 -24.26 -13.59 6.29
CA LEU A 6 -24.84 -14.81 5.72
C LEU A 6 -23.98 -16.07 5.96
N ILE A 7 -22.64 -15.93 5.95
CA ILE A 7 -21.72 -17.04 6.30
C ILE A 7 -21.83 -17.36 7.79
N PHE A 8 -21.92 -16.34 8.65
CA PHE A 8 -22.10 -16.49 10.10
C PHE A 8 -23.48 -17.11 10.43
N TYR A 9 -24.55 -16.66 9.77
CA TYR A 9 -25.90 -17.21 9.93
C TYR A 9 -25.99 -18.66 9.45
N ARG A 10 -25.38 -19.02 8.32
CA ARG A 10 -25.25 -20.39 7.85
C ARG A 10 -24.44 -21.29 8.79
N TYR A 11 -23.47 -20.73 9.47
CA TYR A 11 -22.65 -21.46 10.45
C TYR A 11 -23.43 -21.71 11.75
N LEU A 12 -24.23 -20.76 12.20
CA LEU A 12 -25.12 -20.90 13.37
C LEU A 12 -26.26 -21.88 13.11
N THR A 13 -26.88 -21.85 11.93
CA THR A 13 -27.94 -22.80 11.56
C THR A 13 -27.44 -24.24 11.47
N ASN A 14 -26.25 -24.48 10.92
CA ASN A 14 -25.63 -25.81 10.93
C ASN A 14 -25.30 -26.33 12.34
N LEU A 15 -24.99 -25.45 13.30
CA LEU A 15 -24.69 -25.83 14.68
C LEU A 15 -25.95 -26.18 15.46
N THR A 16 -27.03 -25.41 15.27
CA THR A 16 -28.33 -25.71 15.86
C THR A 16 -28.92 -27.04 15.32
N ASP A 17 -28.68 -27.33 14.05
CA ASP A 17 -29.09 -28.58 13.43
C ASP A 17 -28.34 -29.79 13.97
N ILE A 18 -27.03 -29.67 14.22
CA ILE A 18 -26.21 -30.72 14.84
C ILE A 18 -26.63 -30.95 16.30
N CYS A 19 -26.82 -29.88 17.08
CA CYS A 19 -27.32 -29.99 18.46
C CYS A 19 -28.72 -30.55 18.53
N GLN A 20 -29.62 -30.17 17.60
CA GLN A 20 -30.96 -30.74 17.52
C GLN A 20 -30.93 -32.19 17.03
N ALA A 21 -30.05 -32.57 16.13
CA ALA A 21 -29.87 -33.96 15.69
C ALA A 21 -29.36 -34.86 16.84
N VAL A 22 -28.40 -34.35 17.63
CA VAL A 22 -27.93 -35.03 18.83
C VAL A 22 -29.01 -35.18 19.88
N LEU A 23 -29.81 -34.12 20.16
CA LEU A 23 -30.91 -34.14 21.07
C LEU A 23 -32.06 -35.07 20.58
N LYS A 24 -32.33 -35.13 19.27
CA LYS A 24 -33.29 -36.07 18.67
C LYS A 24 -32.86 -37.53 18.76
N LEU A 25 -31.56 -37.80 18.65
CA LEU A 25 -30.98 -39.12 18.87
C LEU A 25 -31.14 -39.57 20.34
N PHE A 26 -31.06 -38.63 21.31
CA PHE A 26 -31.28 -38.88 22.72
C PHE A 26 -32.76 -39.12 23.08
N SER A 27 -33.73 -38.57 22.31
CA SER A 27 -35.13 -38.67 22.58
C SER A 27 -35.81 -39.86 21.89
N SER A 28 -35.13 -40.53 20.96
CA SER A 28 -35.65 -41.72 20.30
C SER A 28 -35.38 -42.96 21.11
N HIS A 29 -36.41 -43.82 21.32
CA HIS A 29 -36.39 -45.05 22.09
C HIS A 29 -35.38 -46.15 21.63
N LEU A 30 -34.44 -45.81 20.75
CA LEU A 30 -33.36 -46.71 20.31
C LEU A 30 -32.17 -46.80 21.30
N PHE A 31 -32.17 -46.02 22.37
CA PHE A 31 -31.09 -45.91 23.33
C PHE A 31 -30.98 -47.10 24.31
N PHE A 32 -31.98 -47.98 24.32
CA PHE A 32 -32.01 -49.10 25.29
C PHE A 32 -31.22 -50.34 24.86
N ARG A 33 -30.49 -50.33 23.74
CA ARG A 33 -29.83 -51.54 23.24
C ARG A 33 -28.29 -51.49 23.13
N PHE A 34 -27.64 -50.35 23.49
CA PHE A 34 -26.20 -50.30 23.47
C PHE A 34 -25.63 -49.71 24.77
N HIS A 35 -25.21 -50.64 25.65
CA HIS A 35 -24.46 -50.39 26.89
C HIS A 35 -22.99 -50.08 26.57
N ILE A 36 -22.61 -49.04 25.86
CA ILE A 36 -21.21 -48.83 25.47
C ILE A 36 -20.66 -47.45 25.86
N PHE A 37 -21.47 -46.49 26.29
CA PHE A 37 -20.94 -45.20 26.75
C PHE A 37 -21.37 -44.87 28.18
N ASN A 38 -20.38 -44.58 29.00
CA ASN A 38 -20.59 -44.06 30.34
C ASN A 38 -21.04 -42.61 30.27
N ILE A 39 -22.10 -42.23 31.02
CA ILE A 39 -22.65 -40.86 31.05
C ILE A 39 -21.56 -39.84 31.34
N SER A 40 -20.60 -40.14 32.21
CA SER A 40 -19.44 -39.29 32.52
C SER A 40 -18.51 -39.02 31.32
N GLU A 41 -18.40 -39.95 30.38
CA GLU A 41 -17.59 -39.73 29.15
C GLU A 41 -18.31 -38.80 28.16
N ILE A 42 -19.64 -38.92 28.08
CA ILE A 42 -20.47 -38.01 27.25
C ILE A 42 -20.44 -36.59 27.81
N GLU A 43 -20.56 -36.42 29.13
CA GLU A 43 -20.42 -35.12 29.81
C GLU A 43 -19.04 -34.54 29.61
N SER A 44 -17.97 -35.31 29.72
CA SER A 44 -16.61 -34.86 29.44
C SER A 44 -16.38 -34.43 27.97
N LEU A 45 -17.00 -35.13 27.02
CA LEU A 45 -16.91 -34.81 25.60
C LEU A 45 -17.71 -33.54 25.25
N THR A 46 -18.91 -33.38 25.84
CA THR A 46 -19.72 -32.17 25.66
C THR A 46 -19.06 -30.95 26.26
N GLU A 47 -18.46 -31.07 27.45
CA GLU A 47 -17.71 -30.00 28.10
C GLU A 47 -16.43 -29.61 27.30
N LYS A 48 -15.71 -30.59 26.77
CA LYS A 48 -14.55 -30.35 25.87
C LYS A 48 -14.96 -29.67 24.56
N CYS A 49 -16.12 -30.05 23.99
CA CYS A 49 -16.66 -29.40 22.80
C CYS A 49 -17.10 -27.96 23.10
N TYR A 50 -17.81 -27.74 24.22
CA TYR A 50 -18.24 -26.43 24.66
C TYR A 50 -17.04 -25.49 24.92
N ASN A 51 -16.03 -25.97 25.65
CA ASN A 51 -14.81 -25.21 25.92
C ASN A 51 -14.02 -24.91 24.64
N LYS A 52 -13.92 -25.85 23.70
CA LYS A 52 -13.32 -25.61 22.39
C LYS A 52 -14.09 -24.55 21.58
N GLN A 53 -15.42 -24.54 21.67
CA GLN A 53 -16.26 -23.54 21.03
C GLN A 53 -16.12 -22.15 21.66
N GLN A 54 -16.08 -22.06 22.99
CA GLN A 54 -15.84 -20.81 23.70
C GLN A 54 -14.47 -20.21 23.37
N ILE A 55 -13.43 -21.04 23.31
CA ILE A 55 -12.09 -20.61 22.90
C ILE A 55 -12.08 -20.13 21.44
N LYS A 56 -12.84 -20.80 20.56
CA LYS A 56 -12.96 -20.43 19.15
C LYS A 56 -13.78 -19.15 18.98
N PHE A 57 -14.84 -18.99 19.76
CA PHE A 57 -15.69 -17.79 19.79
C PHE A 57 -14.94 -16.58 20.33
N HIS A 58 -14.26 -16.71 21.47
CA HIS A 58 -13.41 -15.65 22.01
C HIS A 58 -12.22 -15.32 21.11
N LYS A 59 -11.64 -16.30 20.41
CA LYS A 59 -10.65 -16.05 19.37
C LYS A 59 -11.25 -15.27 18.19
N THR A 60 -12.45 -15.61 17.77
CA THR A 60 -13.13 -14.94 16.65
C THR A 60 -13.59 -13.53 17.03
N GLU A 61 -14.14 -13.32 18.22
CA GLU A 61 -14.47 -11.99 18.74
C GLU A 61 -13.20 -11.14 18.94
N ARG A 62 -12.15 -11.72 19.52
CA ARG A 62 -10.86 -11.03 19.66
C ARG A 62 -10.25 -10.71 18.29
N PHE A 63 -10.44 -11.57 17.28
CA PHE A 63 -10.02 -11.32 15.90
C PHE A 63 -10.86 -10.24 15.21
N MET A 64 -12.17 -10.16 15.51
CA MET A 64 -13.07 -9.11 15.00
C MET A 64 -12.79 -7.74 15.64
N HIS A 65 -12.37 -7.67 16.91
CA HIS A 65 -11.96 -6.45 17.58
C HIS A 65 -10.48 -6.06 17.35
N MET A 66 -9.62 -7.02 17.01
CA MET A 66 -8.18 -6.77 16.82
C MET A 66 -7.84 -6.03 15.54
N ASN A 67 -8.75 -5.95 14.55
CA ASN A 67 -8.51 -5.32 13.24
C ASN A 67 -9.45 -4.14 12.97
N ASP A 68 -9.96 -3.48 14.00
CA ASP A 68 -10.91 -2.38 13.85
C ASP A 68 -10.20 -1.02 13.79
N PHE A 69 -9.21 -0.93 12.92
CA PHE A 69 -8.51 0.32 12.62
C PHE A 69 -8.49 0.59 11.12
N ILE A 70 -8.32 1.84 10.78
CA ILE A 70 -8.20 2.31 9.40
C ILE A 70 -6.73 2.25 8.96
N LEU A 71 -6.47 1.53 7.87
CA LEU A 71 -5.23 1.63 7.12
C LEU A 71 -5.41 2.69 6.03
N SER A 72 -4.61 3.74 6.07
CA SER A 72 -4.79 4.94 5.28
C SER A 72 -3.49 5.46 4.67
N CYS A 73 -3.60 6.16 3.55
CA CYS A 73 -2.49 6.82 2.87
C CYS A 73 -2.92 8.06 2.08
N CYS A 74 -2.01 8.66 1.32
CA CYS A 74 -2.33 9.70 0.35
C CYS A 74 -2.51 9.11 -1.07
N SER A 75 -3.20 9.84 -1.95
CA SER A 75 -3.36 9.50 -3.38
C SER A 75 -2.04 9.20 -4.08
N THR A 76 -0.96 9.85 -3.65
CA THR A 76 0.40 9.69 -4.16
C THR A 76 1.02 8.28 -4.01
N ALA A 77 0.25 7.32 -3.48
CA ALA A 77 0.55 5.88 -3.55
C ALA A 77 0.32 5.31 -4.96
N ASP A 78 -0.28 6.08 -5.87
CA ASP A 78 -0.49 5.76 -7.28
C ASP A 78 -1.08 4.36 -7.52
N LEU A 79 -1.97 3.91 -6.63
CA LEU A 79 -2.77 2.71 -6.79
C LEU A 79 -4.10 3.04 -7.48
N THR A 80 -4.72 2.06 -8.09
CA THR A 80 -6.05 2.23 -8.67
C THR A 80 -7.13 2.27 -7.58
N GLU A 81 -8.27 2.89 -7.87
CA GLU A 81 -9.43 2.88 -6.96
C GLU A 81 -9.89 1.46 -6.63
N GLU A 82 -9.87 0.56 -7.63
CA GLU A 82 -10.18 -0.85 -7.42
C GLU A 82 -9.22 -1.50 -6.41
N HIS A 83 -7.92 -1.17 -6.50
CA HIS A 83 -6.92 -1.67 -5.56
C HIS A 83 -7.20 -1.15 -4.14
N PHE A 84 -7.40 0.16 -3.96
CA PHE A 84 -7.75 0.75 -2.67
C PHE A 84 -8.99 0.09 -2.06
N ASN A 85 -10.07 -0.03 -2.84
CA ASN A 85 -11.32 -0.62 -2.40
C ASN A 85 -11.19 -2.10 -2.05
N SER A 86 -10.52 -2.90 -2.91
CA SER A 86 -10.36 -4.34 -2.70
C SER A 86 -9.52 -4.68 -1.48
N ARG A 87 -8.57 -3.79 -1.13
CA ARG A 87 -7.69 -3.94 0.02
C ARG A 87 -8.17 -3.19 1.26
N ASN A 88 -9.33 -2.53 1.21
CA ASN A 88 -9.85 -1.70 2.31
C ASN A 88 -8.78 -0.73 2.84
N ILE A 89 -8.18 0.03 1.93
CA ILE A 89 -7.22 1.10 2.21
C ILE A 89 -7.93 2.42 1.91
N SER A 90 -8.02 3.31 2.90
CA SER A 90 -8.54 4.66 2.72
C SER A 90 -7.46 5.59 2.19
N TYR A 91 -7.83 6.61 1.43
CA TYR A 91 -6.85 7.61 0.97
C TYR A 91 -7.41 9.02 1.02
N ILE A 92 -6.49 9.99 1.14
CA ILE A 92 -6.77 11.42 1.03
C ILE A 92 -6.01 11.99 -0.17
N CYS A 93 -6.67 12.86 -0.94
CA CYS A 93 -6.12 13.40 -2.17
C CYS A 93 -5.14 14.54 -1.93
N PHE A 94 -4.01 14.54 -2.63
CA PHE A 94 -3.20 15.72 -2.87
C PHE A 94 -3.93 16.66 -3.82
N HIS A 95 -3.40 17.88 -3.99
CA HIS A 95 -3.94 18.85 -4.94
C HIS A 95 -2.90 19.22 -5.99
N TYR A 96 -3.37 19.61 -7.16
CA TYR A 96 -2.51 20.17 -8.19
C TYR A 96 -3.24 21.26 -8.98
N GLU A 97 -2.47 22.19 -9.47
CA GLU A 97 -2.90 23.23 -10.42
C GLU A 97 -2.43 22.82 -11.82
N LEU A 98 -3.30 22.87 -12.81
CA LEU A 98 -2.97 22.69 -14.22
C LEU A 98 -3.44 23.93 -14.99
N ASN A 99 -2.48 24.70 -15.53
CA ASN A 99 -2.76 25.96 -16.23
C ASN A 99 -3.63 26.96 -15.44
N GLY A 100 -3.40 27.09 -14.13
CA GLY A 100 -4.13 28.02 -13.25
C GLY A 100 -5.47 27.49 -12.72
N LYS A 101 -5.87 26.26 -13.06
CA LYS A 101 -7.06 25.62 -12.51
C LYS A 101 -6.66 24.54 -11.50
N GLU A 102 -7.27 24.58 -10.32
CA GLU A 102 -7.03 23.63 -9.24
C GLU A 102 -7.86 22.35 -9.41
N TYR A 103 -7.27 21.22 -9.01
CA TYR A 103 -7.84 19.88 -9.02
C TYR A 103 -7.33 19.07 -7.85
N GLU A 104 -8.09 18.05 -7.46
CA GLU A 104 -7.59 16.97 -6.60
C GLU A 104 -6.86 15.89 -7.42
N ASP A 105 -5.85 15.30 -6.84
CA ASP A 105 -5.19 14.10 -7.36
C ASP A 105 -6.08 12.86 -7.08
N ASP A 106 -7.22 12.82 -7.77
CA ASP A 106 -8.35 11.91 -7.57
C ASP A 106 -8.25 10.60 -8.37
N LEU A 107 -7.04 10.14 -8.61
CA LEU A 107 -6.72 8.93 -9.36
C LEU A 107 -7.11 9.03 -10.86
N GLY A 108 -7.12 10.25 -11.40
CA GLY A 108 -7.41 10.50 -12.80
C GLY A 108 -8.89 10.56 -13.16
N LYS A 109 -9.79 10.74 -12.19
CA LYS A 109 -11.23 10.87 -12.42
C LYS A 109 -11.59 12.22 -13.05
N SER A 110 -11.12 13.31 -12.45
CA SER A 110 -11.36 14.69 -12.96
C SER A 110 -10.56 14.99 -14.21
N VAL A 111 -9.29 14.57 -14.25
CA VAL A 111 -8.42 14.71 -15.42
C VAL A 111 -7.75 13.35 -15.68
N PRO A 112 -8.16 12.62 -16.72
CA PRO A 112 -7.53 11.37 -17.10
C PRO A 112 -6.02 11.51 -17.32
N PHE A 113 -5.23 10.54 -16.89
CA PHE A 113 -3.76 10.61 -16.91
C PHE A 113 -3.18 10.87 -18.29
N ASP A 114 -3.77 10.31 -19.35
CA ASP A 114 -3.37 10.57 -20.74
C ASP A 114 -3.55 12.03 -21.13
N GLN A 115 -4.67 12.66 -20.74
CA GLN A 115 -4.93 14.09 -20.97
C GLN A 115 -4.00 14.97 -20.15
N PHE A 116 -3.74 14.62 -18.88
CA PHE A 116 -2.80 15.33 -18.04
C PHE A 116 -1.38 15.36 -18.64
N TYR A 117 -0.86 14.18 -19.02
CA TYR A 117 0.47 14.09 -19.61
C TYR A 117 0.56 14.71 -20.99
N LEU A 118 -0.49 14.61 -21.80
CA LEU A 118 -0.57 15.32 -23.08
C LEU A 118 -0.52 16.85 -22.89
N ALA A 119 -1.21 17.37 -21.89
CA ALA A 119 -1.14 18.80 -21.55
C ALA A 119 0.29 19.23 -21.18
N LEU A 120 0.99 18.43 -20.32
CA LEU A 120 2.39 18.70 -19.96
C LEU A 120 3.33 18.66 -21.17
N GLN A 121 3.15 17.70 -22.08
CA GLN A 121 3.91 17.61 -23.34
C GLN A 121 3.70 18.83 -24.22
N ASN A 122 2.50 19.42 -24.21
CA ASN A 122 2.15 20.63 -24.93
C ASN A 122 2.55 21.91 -24.16
N GLY A 123 3.32 21.80 -23.08
CA GLY A 123 3.88 22.94 -22.36
C GLY A 123 2.99 23.51 -21.25
N ALA A 124 1.94 22.79 -20.83
CA ALA A 124 1.13 23.17 -19.68
C ALA A 124 1.99 23.30 -18.41
N SER A 125 1.64 24.30 -17.58
CA SER A 125 2.23 24.46 -16.25
C SER A 125 1.46 23.62 -15.22
N ALA A 126 2.18 22.86 -14.43
CA ALA A 126 1.61 22.17 -13.29
C ALA A 126 2.38 22.52 -12.00
N LYS A 127 1.64 22.68 -10.91
CA LYS A 127 2.15 22.86 -9.54
C LYS A 127 1.35 21.97 -8.60
N THR A 128 1.90 21.65 -7.45
CA THR A 128 1.20 20.82 -6.46
C THR A 128 1.12 21.52 -5.12
N SER A 129 0.07 21.23 -4.37
CA SER A 129 -0.01 21.47 -2.94
C SER A 129 -0.28 20.15 -2.23
N GLN A 130 0.36 20.00 -1.07
CA GLN A 130 0.12 18.85 -0.20
C GLN A 130 -1.19 19.02 0.56
N VAL A 131 -1.70 17.92 1.10
CA VAL A 131 -2.78 17.94 2.08
C VAL A 131 -2.34 18.79 3.28
N ASN A 132 -3.15 19.77 3.67
CA ASN A 132 -2.88 20.62 4.81
C ASN A 132 -3.38 20.01 6.14
N ALA A 133 -3.10 20.66 7.28
CA ALA A 133 -3.45 20.13 8.59
C ALA A 133 -4.97 20.07 8.82
N ASP A 134 -5.71 21.07 8.37
CA ASP A 134 -7.17 21.13 8.51
C ASP A 134 -7.86 20.03 7.72
N GLU A 135 -7.37 19.72 6.50
CA GLU A 135 -7.87 18.62 5.68
C GLU A 135 -7.61 17.27 6.35
N PHE A 136 -6.40 17.05 6.91
CA PHE A 136 -6.10 15.85 7.67
C PHE A 136 -6.96 15.75 8.94
N GLU A 137 -7.17 16.86 9.64
CA GLU A 137 -8.02 16.87 10.83
C GLU A 137 -9.43 16.40 10.49
N HIS A 138 -10.08 16.96 9.47
CA HIS A 138 -11.41 16.54 9.03
C HIS A 138 -11.44 15.06 8.58
N TYR A 139 -10.42 14.65 7.84
CA TYR A 139 -10.30 13.29 7.32
C TYR A 139 -10.15 12.26 8.45
N PHE A 140 -9.23 12.48 9.39
CA PHE A 140 -9.01 11.56 10.49
C PHE A 140 -10.18 11.57 11.47
N GLU A 141 -10.74 12.74 11.76
CA GLU A 141 -11.86 12.88 12.69
C GLU A 141 -13.09 12.08 12.23
N SER A 142 -13.31 11.95 10.93
CA SER A 142 -14.40 11.12 10.39
C SER A 142 -14.33 9.67 10.88
N PHE A 143 -13.14 9.09 10.95
CA PHE A 143 -12.91 7.73 11.43
C PHE A 143 -12.95 7.64 12.97
N LEU A 144 -12.38 8.64 13.66
CA LEU A 144 -12.38 8.67 15.12
C LEU A 144 -13.80 8.75 15.69
N LYS A 145 -14.71 9.50 15.04
CA LYS A 145 -16.14 9.57 15.38
C LYS A 145 -16.84 8.21 15.24
N GLU A 146 -16.35 7.34 14.36
CA GLU A 146 -16.81 5.96 14.22
C GLU A 146 -16.14 5.00 15.23
N GLY A 147 -15.28 5.52 16.13
CA GLY A 147 -14.56 4.71 17.10
C GLY A 147 -13.39 3.93 16.53
N LYS A 148 -12.86 4.32 15.37
CA LYS A 148 -11.74 3.66 14.70
C LYS A 148 -10.41 4.31 15.03
N ASP A 149 -9.40 3.51 15.31
CA ASP A 149 -8.00 3.93 15.36
C ASP A 149 -7.41 4.01 13.94
N ILE A 150 -6.28 4.68 13.75
CA ILE A 150 -5.75 4.98 12.41
C ILE A 150 -4.26 4.64 12.32
N LEU A 151 -3.87 3.93 11.25
CA LEU A 151 -2.51 3.91 10.74
C LEU A 151 -2.48 4.65 9.39
N HIS A 152 -1.90 5.83 9.39
CA HIS A 152 -1.72 6.63 8.16
C HIS A 152 -0.26 6.63 7.74
N VAL A 153 -0.03 6.31 6.47
CA VAL A 153 1.31 6.33 5.86
C VAL A 153 1.38 7.51 4.90
N THR A 154 2.44 8.30 4.96
CA THR A 154 2.62 9.50 4.12
C THR A 154 3.61 9.27 2.99
N LEU A 155 3.52 10.10 1.95
CA LEU A 155 4.59 10.31 0.99
C LEU A 155 5.89 10.71 1.72
N SER A 156 7.04 10.30 1.19
CA SER A 156 8.35 10.58 1.77
C SER A 156 8.57 12.03 2.21
N SER A 157 9.05 12.20 3.45
CA SER A 157 9.47 13.49 3.99
C SER A 157 10.67 14.09 3.24
N GLY A 158 11.44 13.26 2.52
CA GLY A 158 12.56 13.71 1.69
C GLY A 158 12.15 14.53 0.46
N ILE A 159 10.87 14.49 0.07
CA ILE A 159 10.34 15.17 -1.13
C ILE A 159 9.05 15.97 -0.89
N SER A 160 8.41 15.84 0.27
CA SER A 160 7.18 16.56 0.65
C SER A 160 7.14 16.84 2.14
N GLY A 161 6.54 17.94 2.53
CA GLY A 161 6.29 18.28 3.94
C GLY A 161 4.98 17.70 4.50
N VAL A 162 4.27 16.84 3.77
CA VAL A 162 2.93 16.36 4.11
C VAL A 162 2.84 15.67 5.47
N ILE A 163 3.90 14.99 5.90
CA ILE A 163 3.96 14.36 7.22
C ILE A 163 3.77 15.38 8.35
N ASN A 164 4.31 16.60 8.20
CA ASN A 164 4.16 17.64 9.23
C ASN A 164 2.68 18.05 9.37
N SER A 165 1.94 18.17 8.26
CA SER A 165 0.49 18.44 8.28
C SER A 165 -0.28 17.32 8.99
N ALA A 166 0.05 16.05 8.70
CA ALA A 166 -0.57 14.89 9.34
C ALA A 166 -0.25 14.83 10.85
N MET A 167 0.97 15.20 11.26
CA MET A 167 1.37 15.25 12.67
C MET A 167 0.65 16.34 13.44
N ILE A 168 0.47 17.54 12.86
CA ILE A 168 -0.29 18.63 13.48
C ILE A 168 -1.75 18.20 13.70
N ALA A 169 -2.39 17.60 12.68
CA ALA A 169 -3.75 17.10 12.81
C ALA A 169 -3.85 16.00 13.89
N LYS A 170 -2.87 15.09 13.95
CA LYS A 170 -2.79 14.06 14.99
C LYS A 170 -2.76 14.68 16.37
N GLU A 171 -1.85 15.62 16.64
CA GLU A 171 -1.72 16.29 17.95
C GLU A 171 -3.05 16.95 18.38
N THR A 172 -3.70 17.68 17.47
CA THR A 172 -5.01 18.31 17.73
C THR A 172 -6.09 17.28 18.05
N LEU A 173 -6.10 16.15 17.35
CA LEU A 173 -7.13 15.13 17.52
C LEU A 173 -6.90 14.23 18.74
N GLU A 174 -5.66 13.97 19.14
CA GLU A 174 -5.35 13.23 20.37
C GLU A 174 -5.83 13.96 21.63
N GLU A 175 -5.86 15.31 21.62
CA GLU A 175 -6.46 16.07 22.71
C GLU A 175 -7.99 15.91 22.80
N ARG A 176 -8.67 15.79 21.64
CA ARG A 176 -10.13 15.66 21.56
C ARG A 176 -10.64 14.22 21.70
N TYR A 177 -9.81 13.25 21.31
CA TYR A 177 -10.12 11.81 21.31
C TYR A 177 -9.02 11.00 22.04
N PRO A 178 -8.80 11.24 23.34
CA PRO A 178 -7.66 10.64 24.07
C PRO A 178 -7.71 9.12 24.16
N GLU A 179 -8.87 8.50 23.90
CA GLU A 179 -9.05 7.05 23.88
C GLU A 179 -8.71 6.43 22.51
N ARG A 180 -8.48 7.26 21.48
CA ARG A 180 -8.17 6.81 20.13
C ARG A 180 -6.68 6.92 19.82
N LYS A 181 -6.21 6.08 18.91
CA LYS A 181 -4.81 6.06 18.48
C LYS A 181 -4.67 6.47 17.03
N ILE A 182 -3.74 7.38 16.77
CA ILE A 182 -3.34 7.78 15.42
C ILE A 182 -1.85 7.54 15.28
N TYR A 183 -1.47 6.60 14.42
CA TYR A 183 -0.08 6.37 14.06
C TYR A 183 0.20 6.93 12.67
N ILE A 184 1.26 7.74 12.56
CA ILE A 184 1.72 8.31 11.30
C ILE A 184 3.08 7.70 10.95
N VAL A 185 3.21 7.19 9.73
CA VAL A 185 4.45 6.59 9.22
C VAL A 185 4.92 7.37 8.01
N ASP A 186 6.17 7.84 8.03
CA ASP A 186 6.86 8.28 6.84
C ASP A 186 7.28 7.06 6.02
N SER A 187 6.74 6.90 4.81
CA SER A 187 7.09 5.76 3.96
C SER A 187 8.53 5.80 3.46
N LEU A 188 9.17 6.97 3.45
CA LEU A 188 10.42 7.23 2.74
C LEU A 188 10.36 6.70 1.29
N GLY A 189 9.16 6.71 0.70
CA GLY A 189 8.82 6.16 -0.61
C GLY A 189 7.90 7.08 -1.39
N ALA A 190 7.63 6.75 -2.64
CA ALA A 190 6.76 7.50 -3.55
C ALA A 190 6.11 6.59 -4.59
N SER A 191 5.01 7.08 -5.20
CA SER A 191 4.31 6.43 -6.30
C SER A 191 3.90 4.99 -5.94
N SER A 192 3.75 4.07 -6.90
CA SER A 192 3.32 2.70 -6.57
C SER A 192 4.36 1.87 -5.79
N GLY A 193 5.59 2.37 -5.56
CA GLY A 193 6.49 1.82 -4.56
C GLY A 193 5.93 2.01 -3.15
N TYR A 194 5.49 3.22 -2.84
CA TYR A 194 4.72 3.49 -1.64
C TYR A 194 3.39 2.69 -1.64
N GLY A 195 2.74 2.52 -2.81
CA GLY A 195 1.60 1.63 -2.98
C GLY A 195 1.90 0.16 -2.65
N LEU A 196 3.07 -0.36 -3.04
CA LEU A 196 3.53 -1.72 -2.71
C LEU A 196 3.75 -1.88 -1.19
N PHE A 197 4.24 -0.83 -0.53
CA PHE A 197 4.31 -0.79 0.93
C PHE A 197 2.92 -0.89 1.57
N MET A 198 1.95 -0.11 1.08
CA MET A 198 0.55 -0.17 1.53
C MET A 198 -0.07 -1.54 1.31
N ASN A 199 0.18 -2.17 0.16
CA ASN A 199 -0.29 -3.53 -0.11
C ASN A 199 0.26 -4.53 0.92
N ARG A 200 1.55 -4.43 1.28
CA ARG A 200 2.16 -5.29 2.29
C ARG A 200 1.57 -5.07 3.68
N LEU A 201 1.32 -3.82 4.07
CA LEU A 201 0.65 -3.51 5.33
C LEU A 201 -0.77 -4.08 5.37
N ALA A 202 -1.50 -4.03 4.25
CA ALA A 202 -2.81 -4.66 4.14
C ALA A 202 -2.73 -6.19 4.28
N ASP A 203 -1.72 -6.85 3.68
CA ASP A 203 -1.49 -8.29 3.86
C ASP A 203 -1.26 -8.65 5.33
N LEU A 204 -0.45 -7.88 6.05
CA LEU A 204 -0.16 -8.10 7.47
C LEU A 204 -1.40 -7.87 8.35
N ARG A 205 -2.16 -6.79 8.11
CA ARG A 205 -3.44 -6.54 8.76
C ARG A 205 -4.40 -7.71 8.55
N ASP A 206 -4.55 -8.17 7.32
CA ASP A 206 -5.44 -9.27 6.96
C ASP A 206 -4.99 -10.61 7.58
N ASN A 207 -3.70 -10.74 7.92
CA ASN A 207 -3.12 -11.84 8.69
C ASN A 207 -3.17 -11.63 10.22
N GLY A 208 -3.88 -10.59 10.70
CA GLY A 208 -4.18 -10.41 12.13
C GLY A 208 -3.17 -9.59 12.94
N TYR A 209 -2.31 -8.83 12.28
CA TYR A 209 -1.44 -7.87 12.99
C TYR A 209 -2.30 -6.78 13.65
N THR A 210 -1.97 -6.43 14.90
CA THR A 210 -2.57 -5.28 15.57
C THR A 210 -2.05 -3.97 14.98
N LEU A 211 -2.71 -2.86 15.31
CA LEU A 211 -2.29 -1.52 14.90
C LEU A 211 -0.83 -1.24 15.29
N GLU A 212 -0.44 -1.55 16.53
CA GLU A 212 0.92 -1.35 17.05
C GLU A 212 1.94 -2.24 16.31
N GLN A 213 1.61 -3.52 16.13
CA GLN A 213 2.48 -4.45 15.41
C GLN A 213 2.70 -4.00 13.96
N LEU A 214 1.65 -3.46 13.33
CA LEU A 214 1.72 -2.95 11.97
C LEU A 214 2.59 -1.69 11.89
N TYR A 215 2.44 -0.77 12.85
CA TYR A 215 3.28 0.40 12.97
C TYR A 215 4.77 0.03 13.17
N ASP A 216 5.05 -0.85 14.12
CA ASP A 216 6.42 -1.30 14.41
C ASP A 216 7.05 -1.97 13.18
N TRP A 217 6.28 -2.84 12.51
CA TRP A 217 6.73 -3.47 11.27
C TRP A 217 7.04 -2.43 10.19
N ALA A 218 6.15 -1.47 10.00
CA ALA A 218 6.31 -0.39 9.02
C ALA A 218 7.59 0.41 9.28
N MET A 219 7.82 0.81 10.53
CA MET A 219 9.02 1.56 10.93
C MET A 219 10.31 0.78 10.70
N GLN A 220 10.31 -0.53 10.92
CA GLN A 220 11.47 -1.40 10.74
C GLN A 220 11.79 -1.68 9.26
N HIS A 221 10.75 -1.76 8.39
CA HIS A 221 10.91 -2.30 7.04
C HIS A 221 10.76 -1.27 5.91
N ARG A 222 10.40 0.01 6.21
CA ARG A 222 10.21 1.04 5.17
C ARG A 222 11.44 1.26 4.29
N LEU A 223 12.64 1.00 4.80
CA LEU A 223 13.90 1.09 4.04
C LEU A 223 14.24 -0.17 3.25
N ASN A 224 13.51 -1.27 3.43
CA ASN A 224 13.69 -2.48 2.65
C ASN A 224 12.98 -2.44 1.29
N LEU A 225 12.17 -1.42 1.03
CA LEU A 225 11.51 -1.24 -0.25
C LEU A 225 12.35 -0.35 -1.16
N HIS A 226 12.87 -0.91 -2.23
CA HIS A 226 13.69 -0.21 -3.21
C HIS A 226 12.85 0.55 -4.22
N HIS A 227 13.33 1.75 -4.59
CA HIS A 227 12.75 2.64 -5.57
C HIS A 227 13.84 3.01 -6.57
N TRP A 228 13.90 2.33 -7.69
CA TRP A 228 14.79 2.67 -8.81
C TRP A 228 13.98 3.25 -9.94
N PHE A 229 14.47 4.29 -10.60
CA PHE A 229 13.74 4.90 -11.71
C PHE A 229 14.70 5.55 -12.71
N PHE A 230 14.22 5.69 -13.93
CA PHE A 230 14.86 6.50 -14.95
C PHE A 230 13.84 7.44 -15.58
N SER A 231 14.33 8.54 -16.13
CA SER A 231 13.53 9.46 -16.93
C SER A 231 14.30 9.85 -18.18
N THR A 232 13.58 10.22 -19.23
CA THR A 232 14.18 10.76 -20.44
C THR A 232 14.42 12.27 -20.36
N ASP A 233 13.81 12.94 -19.37
CA ASP A 233 13.94 14.38 -19.09
C ASP A 233 13.84 14.64 -17.58
N LEU A 234 14.80 15.39 -17.01
CA LEU A 234 14.81 15.80 -15.61
C LEU A 234 14.29 17.23 -15.40
N THR A 235 13.80 17.89 -16.44
CA THR A 235 13.35 19.29 -16.37
C THR A 235 12.27 19.49 -15.32
N PHE A 236 11.28 18.58 -15.24
CA PHE A 236 10.20 18.64 -14.26
C PHE A 236 10.70 18.43 -12.84
N TYR A 237 11.62 17.49 -12.62
CA TYR A 237 12.24 17.25 -11.31
C TYR A 237 13.01 18.47 -10.78
N ILE A 238 13.73 19.17 -11.68
CA ILE A 238 14.51 20.37 -11.34
C ILE A 238 13.57 21.56 -11.08
N LYS A 239 12.57 21.78 -11.96
CA LYS A 239 11.56 22.84 -11.78
C LYS A 239 10.79 22.65 -10.48
N GLY A 240 10.44 21.41 -10.16
CA GLY A 240 9.76 21.05 -8.92
C GLY A 240 10.66 21.07 -7.67
N GLY A 241 11.98 21.23 -7.81
CA GLY A 241 12.93 21.27 -6.70
C GLY A 241 13.17 19.95 -6.00
N ARG A 242 12.78 18.81 -6.60
CA ARG A 242 13.00 17.46 -6.04
C ARG A 242 14.35 16.89 -6.41
N ILE A 243 15.01 17.47 -7.42
CA ILE A 243 16.43 17.24 -7.74
C ILE A 243 17.12 18.60 -7.84
N SER A 244 18.31 18.75 -7.26
CA SER A 244 19.07 20.00 -7.32
C SER A 244 19.51 20.31 -8.75
N LYS A 245 19.66 21.62 -9.09
CA LYS A 245 20.14 22.04 -10.42
C LYS A 245 21.51 21.44 -10.77
N THR A 246 22.40 21.33 -9.80
CA THR A 246 23.75 20.74 -9.98
C THR A 246 23.69 19.25 -10.25
N ALA A 247 22.80 18.51 -9.61
CA ALA A 247 22.56 17.09 -9.89
C ALA A 247 21.81 16.89 -11.23
N GLY A 248 20.96 17.84 -11.60
CA GLY A 248 20.16 17.80 -12.84
C GLY A 248 20.89 18.24 -14.11
N THR A 249 22.05 18.88 -14.03
CA THR A 249 22.90 19.16 -15.22
C THR A 249 23.34 17.90 -15.95
N ILE A 250 23.05 16.73 -15.39
CA ILE A 250 23.25 15.42 -16.00
C ILE A 250 22.24 15.14 -17.14
N GLY A 251 21.03 15.69 -17.08
CA GLY A 251 19.93 15.38 -18.01
C GLY A 251 19.81 16.23 -19.28
N GLY A 252 20.63 17.29 -19.41
CA GLY A 252 20.58 18.18 -20.56
C GLY A 252 21.32 17.69 -21.82
N LEU A 253 21.94 16.51 -21.78
CA LEU A 253 22.66 15.94 -22.92
C LEU A 253 21.75 15.00 -23.71
N LEU A 254 21.58 15.28 -25.00
CA LEU A 254 20.75 14.50 -25.92
C LEU A 254 21.08 12.99 -25.82
N GLY A 255 20.06 12.17 -25.57
CA GLY A 255 20.20 10.71 -25.55
C GLY A 255 20.72 10.11 -24.23
N ILE A 256 20.84 10.90 -23.14
CA ILE A 256 21.12 10.38 -21.79
C ILE A 256 19.83 10.09 -21.06
N CYS A 257 19.71 8.89 -20.50
CA CYS A 257 18.66 8.47 -19.59
C CYS A 257 19.31 8.26 -18.21
N PRO A 258 19.24 9.22 -17.30
CA PRO A 258 19.77 9.04 -15.96
C PRO A 258 19.01 7.95 -15.21
N LEU A 259 19.73 7.08 -14.51
CA LEU A 259 19.21 6.13 -13.55
C LEU A 259 19.34 6.73 -12.15
N LEU A 260 18.25 6.75 -11.42
CA LEU A 260 18.14 7.35 -10.10
C LEU A 260 17.56 6.34 -9.12
N ASN A 261 17.70 6.63 -7.82
CA ASN A 261 16.94 5.93 -6.78
C ASN A 261 16.46 6.90 -5.69
N MET A 262 15.69 6.36 -4.74
CA MET A 262 15.48 7.01 -3.45
C MET A 262 16.48 6.45 -2.44
N ASN A 263 17.18 7.34 -1.72
CA ASN A 263 18.11 6.96 -0.64
C ASN A 263 17.36 6.65 0.67
N ASP A 264 18.09 6.40 1.73
CA ASP A 264 17.59 6.13 3.09
C ASP A 264 16.90 7.35 3.74
N GLU A 265 17.18 8.57 3.29
CA GLU A 265 16.45 9.79 3.68
C GLU A 265 15.18 10.04 2.83
N GLY A 266 14.85 9.13 1.90
CA GLY A 266 13.71 9.30 0.99
C GLY A 266 13.87 10.41 -0.05
N LYS A 267 15.10 10.82 -0.36
CA LYS A 267 15.45 11.82 -1.38
C LYS A 267 15.78 11.16 -2.72
N LEU A 268 15.52 11.87 -3.81
CA LEU A 268 15.82 11.41 -5.16
C LEU A 268 17.28 11.67 -5.51
N ILE A 269 18.04 10.60 -5.76
CA ILE A 269 19.49 10.65 -6.00
C ILE A 269 19.85 10.12 -7.38
N PRO A 270 20.46 10.94 -8.27
CA PRO A 270 21.04 10.46 -9.52
C PRO A 270 22.23 9.53 -9.23
N ARG A 271 22.21 8.32 -9.81
CA ARG A 271 23.23 7.30 -9.59
C ARG A 271 24.11 7.06 -10.83
N GLN A 272 23.49 6.99 -11.99
CA GLN A 272 24.22 6.66 -13.22
C GLN A 272 23.74 7.48 -14.41
N LYS A 273 24.68 7.82 -15.32
CA LYS A 273 24.42 8.45 -16.62
C LYS A 273 24.46 7.37 -17.68
N ILE A 274 23.30 6.96 -18.18
CA ILE A 274 23.22 5.87 -19.14
C ILE A 274 22.80 6.42 -20.50
N ARG A 275 23.55 6.06 -21.56
CA ARG A 275 23.18 6.38 -22.93
C ARG A 275 22.23 5.32 -23.46
N THR A 276 21.14 5.74 -24.05
CA THR A 276 20.08 4.96 -24.70
C THR A 276 19.09 4.28 -23.77
N LYS A 277 17.82 4.29 -24.16
CA LYS A 277 16.72 3.63 -23.46
C LYS A 277 16.96 2.13 -23.25
N LYS A 278 17.46 1.42 -24.28
CA LYS A 278 17.74 -0.03 -24.19
C LYS A 278 18.74 -0.37 -23.07
N LYS A 279 19.74 0.47 -22.84
CA LYS A 279 20.74 0.24 -21.77
C LYS A 279 20.20 0.55 -20.40
N VAL A 280 19.39 1.62 -20.23
CA VAL A 280 18.83 1.96 -18.92
C VAL A 280 17.76 0.96 -18.48
N ILE A 281 16.97 0.39 -19.44
CA ILE A 281 16.02 -0.70 -19.15
C ILE A 281 16.74 -1.94 -18.60
N ARG A 282 17.92 -2.28 -19.12
CA ARG A 282 18.70 -3.38 -18.55
C ARG A 282 19.28 -3.00 -17.18
N ALA A 283 19.86 -1.81 -17.08
CA ALA A 283 20.51 -1.36 -15.84
C ALA A 283 19.54 -1.25 -14.65
N ILE A 284 18.28 -0.87 -14.87
CA ILE A 284 17.31 -0.82 -13.78
C ILE A 284 16.96 -2.23 -13.28
N VAL A 285 16.89 -3.22 -14.15
CA VAL A 285 16.66 -4.62 -13.79
C VAL A 285 17.91 -5.25 -13.16
N ASP A 286 19.11 -4.85 -13.59
CA ASP A 286 20.37 -5.24 -12.93
C ASP A 286 20.41 -4.73 -11.48
N LYS A 287 19.79 -3.57 -11.19
CA LYS A 287 19.65 -3.06 -9.82
C LYS A 287 18.68 -3.91 -8.98
N MET A 288 17.64 -4.45 -9.58
CA MET A 288 16.78 -5.41 -8.88
C MET A 288 17.55 -6.70 -8.55
N GLU A 289 18.34 -7.23 -9.46
CA GLU A 289 19.18 -8.41 -9.19
C GLU A 289 20.20 -8.17 -8.07
N GLU A 290 20.78 -6.96 -8.03
CA GLU A 290 21.77 -6.57 -7.02
C GLU A 290 21.20 -6.44 -5.60
N PHE A 291 19.95 -5.93 -5.47
CA PHE A 291 19.42 -5.51 -4.19
C PHE A 291 18.17 -6.30 -3.70
N ALA A 292 17.51 -7.05 -4.57
CA ALA A 292 16.31 -7.79 -4.19
C ALA A 292 16.60 -8.89 -3.15
N ASP A 293 15.63 -9.15 -2.29
CA ASP A 293 15.69 -10.26 -1.36
C ASP A 293 15.93 -11.58 -2.12
N ASN A 294 16.96 -12.31 -1.71
CA ASN A 294 17.40 -13.55 -2.35
C ASN A 294 17.87 -13.42 -3.82
N GLY A 295 18.18 -12.21 -4.29
CA GLY A 295 18.69 -11.97 -5.64
C GLY A 295 17.75 -12.52 -6.73
N LEU A 296 18.22 -13.39 -7.61
CA LEU A 296 17.43 -14.00 -8.69
C LEU A 296 16.28 -14.91 -8.19
N GLU A 297 16.35 -15.40 -6.96
CA GLU A 297 15.30 -16.20 -6.32
C GLU A 297 14.20 -15.32 -5.66
N TYR A 298 14.15 -14.02 -5.98
CA TYR A 298 13.16 -13.11 -5.46
C TYR A 298 11.73 -13.63 -5.72
N ASN A 299 10.95 -13.73 -4.64
CA ASN A 299 9.59 -14.27 -4.65
C ASN A 299 8.54 -13.29 -4.13
N GLY A 300 8.89 -12.00 -4.05
CA GLY A 300 7.97 -10.92 -3.70
C GLY A 300 7.17 -10.39 -4.88
N LYS A 301 6.24 -9.48 -4.60
CA LYS A 301 5.58 -8.67 -5.63
C LYS A 301 6.54 -7.62 -6.18
N CYS A 302 6.36 -7.27 -7.44
CA CYS A 302 7.11 -6.22 -8.12
C CYS A 302 6.14 -5.25 -8.80
N TYR A 303 6.29 -3.95 -8.52
CA TYR A 303 5.48 -2.91 -9.14
C TYR A 303 6.33 -2.02 -10.05
N ILE A 304 5.69 -1.49 -11.06
CA ILE A 304 6.24 -0.46 -11.94
C ILE A 304 5.28 0.71 -12.00
N SER A 305 5.79 1.94 -11.91
CA SER A 305 5.05 3.14 -12.28
C SER A 305 5.59 3.74 -13.57
N GLN A 306 4.71 4.31 -14.39
CA GLN A 306 5.09 4.97 -15.63
C GLN A 306 4.32 6.28 -15.87
N SER A 307 4.94 7.23 -16.58
CA SER A 307 4.34 8.50 -16.98
C SER A 307 4.33 8.64 -18.50
N ALA A 308 3.19 8.31 -19.13
CA ALA A 308 2.98 8.35 -20.59
C ALA A 308 4.08 7.64 -21.42
N CYS A 309 4.58 6.50 -20.92
CA CYS A 309 5.65 5.72 -21.59
C CYS A 309 5.49 4.20 -21.39
N MET A 310 4.27 3.70 -21.56
CA MET A 310 3.87 2.30 -21.34
C MET A 310 4.78 1.28 -22.03
N ASP A 311 5.26 1.55 -23.26
CA ASP A 311 6.15 0.63 -23.98
C ASP A 311 7.47 0.41 -23.22
N ASN A 312 8.02 1.49 -22.62
CA ASN A 312 9.24 1.38 -21.82
C ASN A 312 8.98 0.61 -20.52
N ALA A 313 7.84 0.86 -19.87
CA ALA A 313 7.43 0.14 -18.66
C ALA A 313 7.22 -1.35 -18.95
N ARG A 314 6.57 -1.69 -20.06
CA ARG A 314 6.37 -3.07 -20.50
C ARG A 314 7.70 -3.76 -20.77
N ALA A 315 8.62 -3.09 -21.45
CA ALA A 315 9.95 -3.65 -21.71
C ALA A 315 10.74 -3.92 -20.42
N VAL A 316 10.58 -3.09 -19.35
CA VAL A 316 11.15 -3.38 -18.02
C VAL A 316 10.44 -4.59 -17.41
N ALA A 317 9.10 -4.63 -17.44
CA ALA A 317 8.31 -5.72 -16.86
C ALA A 317 8.65 -7.07 -17.49
N ASP A 318 8.71 -7.14 -18.82
CA ASP A 318 9.05 -8.35 -19.57
C ASP A 318 10.46 -8.87 -19.20
N LEU A 319 11.41 -7.94 -19.02
CA LEU A 319 12.77 -8.31 -18.62
C LEU A 319 12.83 -8.78 -17.15
N VAL A 320 12.07 -8.15 -16.25
CA VAL A 320 11.92 -8.59 -14.85
C VAL A 320 11.30 -9.99 -14.81
N GLU A 321 10.18 -10.19 -15.46
CA GLU A 321 9.47 -11.49 -15.49
C GLU A 321 10.32 -12.62 -16.10
N ALA A 322 11.14 -12.31 -17.10
CA ALA A 322 12.06 -13.28 -17.68
C ALA A 322 13.24 -13.63 -16.76
N ARG A 323 13.69 -12.67 -15.94
CA ARG A 323 14.88 -12.84 -15.09
C ARG A 323 14.56 -13.40 -13.71
N PHE A 324 13.36 -13.14 -13.16
CA PHE A 324 12.93 -13.53 -11.82
C PHE A 324 11.74 -14.51 -11.88
N PRO A 325 11.99 -15.82 -12.07
CA PRO A 325 10.94 -16.81 -12.32
C PRO A 325 10.02 -17.07 -11.12
N ASN A 326 10.46 -16.69 -9.92
CA ASN A 326 9.74 -16.93 -8.66
C ASN A 326 8.88 -15.75 -8.19
N LEU A 327 8.70 -14.71 -9.02
CA LEU A 327 7.86 -13.56 -8.68
C LEU A 327 6.47 -13.98 -8.16
N ASN A 328 5.98 -13.28 -7.16
CA ASN A 328 4.61 -13.43 -6.67
C ASN A 328 3.61 -12.75 -7.63
N GLY A 329 3.25 -13.44 -8.67
CA GLY A 329 2.40 -12.95 -9.76
C GLY A 329 3.18 -12.22 -10.85
N LYS A 330 2.44 -11.59 -11.75
CA LYS A 330 3.00 -10.73 -12.80
C LYS A 330 3.42 -9.37 -12.24
N VAL A 331 4.34 -8.69 -12.93
CA VAL A 331 4.67 -7.29 -12.64
C VAL A 331 3.43 -6.43 -12.85
N GLU A 332 3.03 -5.71 -11.82
CA GLU A 332 1.90 -4.77 -11.87
C GLU A 332 2.39 -3.41 -12.35
N ILE A 333 1.78 -2.87 -13.42
CA ILE A 333 2.15 -1.56 -13.99
C ILE A 333 1.07 -0.55 -13.68
N HIS A 334 1.45 0.52 -12.97
CA HIS A 334 0.60 1.62 -12.56
C HIS A 334 0.94 2.90 -13.33
N SER A 335 -0.01 3.80 -13.48
CA SER A 335 0.25 5.17 -13.93
C SER A 335 0.78 6.00 -12.77
N ILE A 336 1.78 6.85 -13.02
CA ILE A 336 2.15 7.90 -12.08
C ILE A 336 1.01 8.91 -12.03
N GLY A 337 0.48 9.18 -10.82
CA GLY A 337 -0.62 10.13 -10.58
C GLY A 337 -0.24 11.58 -10.85
N THR A 338 -1.23 12.47 -10.85
CA THR A 338 -1.06 13.87 -11.26
C THR A 338 -0.18 14.67 -10.30
N ALA A 339 -0.22 14.40 -8.99
CA ALA A 339 0.65 15.05 -8.01
C ALA A 339 2.12 14.69 -8.24
N ILE A 340 2.45 13.40 -8.32
CA ILE A 340 3.82 12.94 -8.62
C ILE A 340 4.22 13.34 -10.04
N GLY A 341 3.31 13.19 -11.01
CA GLY A 341 3.51 13.52 -12.43
C GLY A 341 3.86 14.97 -12.69
N SER A 342 3.33 15.91 -11.90
CA SER A 342 3.68 17.34 -11.97
C SER A 342 5.17 17.60 -11.73
N HIS A 343 5.84 16.72 -10.99
CA HIS A 343 7.27 16.81 -10.66
C HIS A 343 8.15 15.88 -11.48
N THR A 344 7.60 14.81 -12.05
CA THR A 344 8.37 13.84 -12.86
C THR A 344 8.26 14.11 -14.35
N GLY A 345 7.14 14.71 -14.77
CA GLY A 345 6.82 14.86 -16.18
C GLY A 345 6.63 13.55 -16.91
N PRO A 346 6.38 13.59 -18.22
CA PRO A 346 6.27 12.38 -19.06
C PRO A 346 7.64 11.70 -19.26
N GLY A 347 7.64 10.36 -19.44
CA GLY A 347 8.82 9.58 -19.80
C GLY A 347 9.59 8.98 -18.61
N THR A 348 9.01 8.95 -17.41
CA THR A 348 9.56 8.26 -16.25
C THR A 348 9.05 6.83 -16.17
N VAL A 349 9.95 5.88 -15.88
CA VAL A 349 9.65 4.51 -15.47
C VAL A 349 10.34 4.23 -14.15
N ALA A 350 9.59 3.78 -13.16
CA ALA A 350 10.07 3.42 -11.84
C ALA A 350 9.77 1.95 -11.53
N LEU A 351 10.74 1.26 -10.93
CA LEU A 351 10.70 -0.15 -10.54
C LEU A 351 10.79 -0.26 -9.03
N PHE A 352 9.91 -1.05 -8.43
CA PHE A 352 9.78 -1.20 -6.99
C PHE A 352 9.77 -2.68 -6.59
N PHE A 353 10.58 -3.01 -5.59
CA PHE A 353 10.75 -4.37 -5.08
C PHE A 353 11.30 -4.37 -3.66
N TRP A 354 11.08 -5.45 -2.93
CA TRP A 354 11.63 -5.66 -1.60
C TRP A 354 13.06 -6.17 -1.65
N GLY A 355 13.90 -5.73 -0.73
CA GLY A 355 15.31 -6.10 -0.74
C GLY A 355 16.07 -5.67 0.51
N SER A 356 17.39 -5.64 0.40
CA SER A 356 18.28 -5.18 1.46
C SER A 356 17.95 -3.75 1.91
N THR A 357 18.32 -3.37 3.13
CA THR A 357 18.11 -2.01 3.62
C THR A 357 18.80 -0.98 2.72
N ARG A 358 18.04 0.03 2.26
CA ARG A 358 18.58 1.15 1.49
C ARG A 358 19.58 1.94 2.32
N THR A 359 20.69 2.33 1.68
CA THR A 359 21.74 3.19 2.24
C THR A 359 21.92 4.44 1.40
N HIS A 360 22.77 5.38 1.84
CA HIS A 360 23.08 6.66 1.16
C HIS A 360 23.53 6.54 -0.28
#